data_19fe965b9af6c26a3c087aa141081687
#
_entry.id   19fe965b9af6c26a3c087aa141081687
#
_cell.length_a   1.000
_cell.length_b   1.000
_cell.length_c   1.000
_cell.angle_alpha   90.00
_cell.angle_beta   90.00
_cell.angle_gamma   90.00
#
_symmetry.space_group_name_H-M   'P 1'
#
loop_
_entity.id
_entity.type
_entity.pdbx_description
1 polymer ?
#
loop_
_entity_poly.entity_id
_entity_poly.type
_entity_poly.pdbx_seq_one_letter_code
_entity_poly.pdbx_strand_id
1 'polypeptide(L)'
;KSFTYGELANDAALVPVPADVKLKDRKDFKIIGTSVRIVDGKDIAIGKPMFGLDFYREGMLNAVIIRPEAFGTKVKSVDSAAAKAMPGIVDVVQFKNNVAIVGKTTWDVLKARKSVKVEYENAGNIESTSDHDRLFKELLDKPGATVRRQDGDVEAAFKSAAKVIKREYQCPFL
;
A
#
# COMPACT_ATOMS: atom_id res chain seq x y z
N LYS A 1 24.15 35.33 13.07
CA LYS A 1 24.61 33.94 13.25
C LYS A 1 23.73 33.05 12.37
N SER A 2 24.32 32.13 11.65
CA SER A 2 23.60 31.06 10.92
C SER A 2 23.88 29.71 11.59
N PHE A 3 22.89 28.88 11.61
CA PHE A 3 22.95 27.52 12.16
C PHE A 3 22.46 26.52 11.11
N THR A 4 22.96 25.32 11.17
CA THR A 4 22.44 24.20 10.38
C THR A 4 21.18 23.64 11.03
N TYR A 5 20.36 22.89 10.29
CA TYR A 5 19.19 22.21 10.86
C TYR A 5 19.56 21.21 11.96
N GLY A 6 20.72 20.53 11.83
CA GLY A 6 21.20 19.60 12.83
C GLY A 6 21.55 20.27 14.16
N GLU A 7 22.16 21.48 14.14
CA GLU A 7 22.49 22.24 15.34
C GLU A 7 21.24 22.73 16.07
N LEU A 8 20.14 22.97 15.34
CA LEU A 8 18.89 23.47 15.93
C LEU A 8 17.94 22.34 16.35
N ALA A 9 18.19 21.08 15.98
CA ALA A 9 17.24 20.00 16.14
C ALA A 9 16.81 19.78 17.60
N ASN A 10 17.75 19.79 18.54
CA ASN A 10 17.44 19.58 19.96
C ASN A 10 16.64 20.75 20.55
N ASP A 11 16.98 21.96 20.24
CA ASP A 11 16.27 23.15 20.73
C ASP A 11 14.88 23.24 20.11
N ALA A 12 14.75 22.92 18.82
CA ALA A 12 13.47 22.89 18.13
C ALA A 12 12.52 21.84 18.69
N ALA A 13 13.03 20.70 19.15
CA ALA A 13 12.21 19.64 19.75
C ALA A 13 11.58 20.07 21.09
N LEU A 14 12.13 21.07 21.76
CA LEU A 14 11.61 21.61 23.02
C LEU A 14 10.57 22.73 22.81
N VAL A 15 10.44 23.24 21.61
CA VAL A 15 9.48 24.31 21.29
C VAL A 15 8.09 23.70 21.07
N PRO A 16 7.06 24.18 21.79
CA PRO A 16 5.70 23.69 21.56
C PRO A 16 5.23 24.00 20.13
N VAL A 17 4.58 23.03 19.50
CA VAL A 17 4.00 23.24 18.17
C VAL A 17 2.86 24.26 18.27
N PRO A 18 2.87 25.34 17.45
CA PRO A 18 1.78 26.32 17.44
C PRO A 18 0.43 25.66 17.14
N ALA A 19 -0.59 26.01 17.91
CA ALA A 19 -1.95 25.48 17.71
C ALA A 19 -2.56 25.96 16.39
N ASP A 20 -2.19 27.15 15.96
CA ASP A 20 -2.63 27.73 14.68
C ASP A 20 -1.41 28.20 13.88
N VAL A 21 -1.28 27.67 12.68
CA VAL A 21 -0.18 27.97 11.75
C VAL A 21 -0.75 28.68 10.54
N LYS A 22 -0.38 29.95 10.36
CA LYS A 22 -0.76 30.69 9.14
C LYS A 22 -0.08 30.06 7.92
N LEU A 23 -0.89 29.49 7.04
CA LEU A 23 -0.42 28.93 5.79
C LEU A 23 -0.11 30.04 4.77
N LYS A 24 0.78 29.73 3.84
CA LYS A 24 1.11 30.61 2.71
C LYS A 24 -0.08 30.79 1.78
N ASP A 25 -0.37 32.02 1.37
CA ASP A 25 -1.40 32.30 0.38
C ASP A 25 -1.06 31.72 -1.00
N ARG A 26 -2.09 31.34 -1.78
CA ARG A 26 -1.91 30.79 -3.14
C ARG A 26 -1.10 31.71 -4.07
N LYS A 27 -1.27 33.05 -3.96
CA LYS A 27 -0.52 34.03 -4.73
C LYS A 27 0.99 34.00 -4.49
N ASP A 28 1.40 33.48 -3.32
CA ASP A 28 2.80 33.39 -2.90
C ASP A 28 3.43 32.02 -3.20
N PHE A 29 2.68 31.12 -3.86
CA PHE A 29 3.23 29.83 -4.28
C PHE A 29 4.25 30.04 -5.40
N LYS A 30 5.42 29.41 -5.23
CA LYS A 30 6.52 29.45 -6.21
C LYS A 30 6.81 28.07 -6.82
N ILE A 31 6.38 27.00 -6.15
CA ILE A 31 6.62 25.62 -6.53
C ILE A 31 5.29 24.90 -6.79
N ILE A 32 4.31 25.05 -5.87
CA ILE A 32 2.99 24.46 -6.03
C ILE A 32 2.31 25.05 -7.27
N GLY A 33 1.81 24.21 -8.15
CA GLY A 33 1.19 24.61 -9.42
C GLY A 33 2.16 24.80 -10.57
N THR A 34 3.46 24.57 -10.37
CA THR A 34 4.48 24.58 -11.44
C THR A 34 4.90 23.16 -11.79
N SER A 35 5.34 22.96 -13.04
CA SER A 35 5.90 21.68 -13.47
C SER A 35 7.34 21.56 -12.96
N VAL A 36 7.53 20.75 -11.92
CA VAL A 36 8.87 20.48 -11.36
C VAL A 36 9.30 19.08 -11.76
N ARG A 37 10.50 18.95 -12.32
CA ARG A 37 11.07 17.64 -12.64
C ARG A 37 11.41 16.87 -11.37
N ILE A 38 11.26 15.54 -11.43
CA ILE A 38 11.74 14.63 -10.39
C ILE A 38 13.25 14.82 -10.24
N VAL A 39 13.71 15.04 -9.00
CA VAL A 39 15.13 15.40 -8.70
C VAL A 39 16.10 14.33 -9.19
N ASP A 40 15.76 13.07 -9.00
CA ASP A 40 16.55 11.88 -9.35
C ASP A 40 16.12 11.24 -10.70
N GLY A 41 15.22 11.87 -11.44
CA GLY A 41 14.67 11.31 -12.68
C GLY A 41 15.73 10.96 -13.73
N LYS A 42 16.82 11.73 -13.83
CA LYS A 42 17.95 11.42 -14.72
C LYS A 42 18.68 10.16 -14.26
N ASP A 43 18.96 10.05 -12.97
CA ASP A 43 19.67 8.91 -12.39
C ASP A 43 18.85 7.62 -12.52
N ILE A 44 17.53 7.71 -12.32
CA ILE A 44 16.59 6.59 -12.56
C ILE A 44 16.63 6.14 -14.01
N ALA A 45 16.56 7.10 -14.96
CA ALA A 45 16.55 6.78 -16.40
C ALA A 45 17.82 6.09 -16.90
N ILE A 46 18.97 6.32 -16.25
CA ILE A 46 20.25 5.67 -16.60
C ILE A 46 20.57 4.46 -15.72
N GLY A 47 19.65 4.02 -14.85
CA GLY A 47 19.82 2.83 -14.01
C GLY A 47 20.83 2.98 -12.88
N LYS A 48 21.13 4.21 -12.42
CA LYS A 48 22.11 4.48 -11.37
C LYS A 48 21.60 4.11 -9.95
N PRO A 49 20.32 4.37 -9.59
CA PRO A 49 19.83 4.00 -8.27
C PRO A 49 19.74 2.49 -8.09
N MET A 50 20.05 2.02 -6.90
CA MET A 50 19.86 0.64 -6.48
C MET A 50 18.54 0.52 -5.74
N PHE A 51 17.61 -0.29 -6.27
CA PHE A 51 16.34 -0.62 -5.63
C PHE A 51 16.44 -1.94 -4.86
N GLY A 52 15.40 -2.28 -4.09
CA GLY A 52 15.42 -3.46 -3.22
C GLY A 52 15.71 -4.78 -3.94
N LEU A 53 15.21 -4.94 -5.19
CA LEU A 53 15.49 -6.15 -6.00
C LEU A 53 16.90 -6.19 -6.58
N ASP A 54 17.57 -5.04 -6.71
CA ASP A 54 18.93 -4.94 -7.24
C ASP A 54 19.99 -5.16 -6.16
N PHE A 55 19.56 -5.13 -4.89
CA PHE A 55 20.47 -5.28 -3.77
C PHE A 55 20.96 -6.72 -3.66
N TYR A 56 22.27 -6.88 -3.62
CA TYR A 56 22.93 -8.17 -3.44
C TYR A 56 24.00 -8.07 -2.37
N ARG A 57 24.13 -9.12 -1.58
CA ARG A 57 25.21 -9.32 -0.61
C ARG A 57 25.67 -10.78 -0.70
N GLU A 58 26.96 -11.01 -0.52
CA GLU A 58 27.51 -12.37 -0.47
C GLU A 58 26.79 -13.21 0.59
N GLY A 59 26.39 -14.43 0.22
CA GLY A 59 25.62 -15.33 1.09
C GLY A 59 24.14 -14.99 1.23
N MET A 60 23.64 -13.93 0.57
CA MET A 60 22.21 -13.57 0.61
C MET A 60 21.37 -14.65 -0.07
N LEU A 61 20.26 -15.00 0.58
CA LEU A 61 19.22 -15.85 0.00
C LEU A 61 18.05 -15.00 -0.49
N ASN A 62 17.38 -15.53 -1.49
CA ASN A 62 16.15 -14.95 -2.04
C ASN A 62 14.96 -15.72 -1.54
N ALA A 63 13.82 -15.05 -1.35
CA ALA A 63 12.59 -15.71 -0.98
C ALA A 63 11.41 -15.18 -1.77
N VAL A 64 10.49 -16.09 -2.12
CA VAL A 64 9.16 -15.73 -2.63
C VAL A 64 8.10 -16.22 -1.66
N ILE A 65 7.08 -15.40 -1.45
CA ILE A 65 6.02 -15.70 -0.49
C ILE A 65 4.74 -16.09 -1.23
N ILE A 66 4.17 -17.23 -0.84
CA ILE A 66 2.81 -17.63 -1.19
C ILE A 66 1.91 -17.12 -0.07
N ARG A 67 0.91 -16.34 -0.44
CA ARG A 67 -0.09 -15.76 0.47
C ARG A 67 -1.46 -16.36 0.19
N PRO A 68 -2.35 -16.38 1.17
CA PRO A 68 -3.75 -16.69 0.93
C PRO A 68 -4.35 -15.78 -0.13
N GLU A 69 -5.23 -16.32 -0.95
CA GLU A 69 -5.89 -15.57 -2.03
C GLU A 69 -6.99 -14.63 -1.52
N ALA A 70 -7.53 -14.90 -0.33
CA ALA A 70 -8.56 -14.07 0.28
C ALA A 70 -8.28 -13.81 1.77
N PHE A 71 -8.75 -12.66 2.24
CA PHE A 71 -8.71 -12.32 3.67
C PHE A 71 -9.56 -13.32 4.46
N GLY A 72 -9.07 -13.71 5.64
CA GLY A 72 -9.75 -14.66 6.51
C GLY A 72 -9.50 -16.14 6.17
N THR A 73 -8.79 -16.47 5.09
CA THR A 73 -8.33 -17.83 4.83
C THR A 73 -7.07 -18.16 5.62
N LYS A 74 -6.92 -19.43 6.01
CA LYS A 74 -5.74 -19.94 6.73
C LYS A 74 -5.10 -21.08 5.97
N VAL A 75 -3.80 -21.20 6.09
CA VAL A 75 -3.07 -22.37 5.56
C VAL A 75 -3.48 -23.59 6.37
N LYS A 76 -4.06 -24.59 5.69
CA LYS A 76 -4.44 -25.88 6.26
C LYS A 76 -3.31 -26.89 6.12
N SER A 77 -2.74 -27.00 4.94
CA SER A 77 -1.61 -27.89 4.67
C SER A 77 -0.69 -27.35 3.58
N VAL A 78 0.57 -27.79 3.61
CA VAL A 78 1.59 -27.43 2.63
C VAL A 78 2.30 -28.69 2.15
N ASP A 79 2.17 -29.01 0.87
CA ASP A 79 3.02 -30.00 0.22
C ASP A 79 4.16 -29.27 -0.51
N SER A 80 5.36 -29.41 0.02
CA SER A 80 6.57 -28.76 -0.49
C SER A 80 7.67 -29.73 -0.91
N ALA A 81 7.42 -31.05 -0.87
CA ALA A 81 8.43 -32.06 -1.12
C ALA A 81 9.11 -31.89 -2.50
N ALA A 82 8.33 -31.71 -3.53
CA ALA A 82 8.82 -31.50 -4.89
C ALA A 82 9.66 -30.21 -5.01
N ALA A 83 9.22 -29.13 -4.37
CA ALA A 83 9.95 -27.86 -4.39
C ALA A 83 11.27 -27.93 -3.63
N LYS A 84 11.31 -28.59 -2.46
CA LYS A 84 12.53 -28.78 -1.67
C LYS A 84 13.59 -29.61 -2.40
N ALA A 85 13.17 -30.51 -3.28
CA ALA A 85 14.09 -31.32 -4.08
C ALA A 85 14.68 -30.57 -5.29
N MET A 86 14.23 -29.35 -5.60
CA MET A 86 14.71 -28.61 -6.76
C MET A 86 16.08 -27.99 -6.52
N PRO A 87 16.97 -27.97 -7.54
CA PRO A 87 18.25 -27.30 -7.46
C PRO A 87 18.10 -25.82 -7.05
N GLY A 88 19.00 -25.35 -6.19
CA GLY A 88 19.03 -23.96 -5.74
C GLY A 88 18.04 -23.62 -4.62
N ILE A 89 17.13 -24.51 -4.25
CA ILE A 89 16.23 -24.33 -3.11
C ILE A 89 16.94 -24.72 -1.82
N VAL A 90 16.81 -23.86 -0.81
CA VAL A 90 17.38 -24.07 0.52
C VAL A 90 16.32 -24.62 1.47
N ASP A 91 15.13 -24.03 1.48
CA ASP A 91 14.01 -24.50 2.30
C ASP A 91 12.67 -23.94 1.83
N VAL A 92 11.58 -24.55 2.32
CA VAL A 92 10.22 -24.05 2.24
C VAL A 92 9.64 -23.99 3.64
N VAL A 93 9.33 -22.79 4.11
CA VAL A 93 8.98 -22.49 5.50
C VAL A 93 7.57 -21.91 5.57
N GLN A 94 6.70 -22.50 6.37
CA GLN A 94 5.45 -21.88 6.76
C GLN A 94 5.68 -20.94 7.94
N PHE A 95 5.18 -19.70 7.84
CA PHE A 95 5.20 -18.74 8.93
C PHE A 95 3.90 -17.97 8.97
N LYS A 96 3.31 -17.88 10.15
CA LYS A 96 1.96 -17.34 10.30
C LYS A 96 1.01 -18.00 9.29
N ASN A 97 0.42 -17.20 8.42
CA ASN A 97 -0.52 -17.65 7.38
C ASN A 97 0.10 -17.57 5.95
N ASN A 98 1.39 -17.68 5.85
CA ASN A 98 2.13 -17.60 4.58
C ASN A 98 3.11 -18.74 4.46
N VAL A 99 3.55 -19.00 3.23
CA VAL A 99 4.60 -19.96 2.91
C VAL A 99 5.71 -19.26 2.14
N ALA A 100 6.94 -19.31 2.67
CA ALA A 100 8.12 -18.79 2.00
C ALA A 100 8.91 -19.91 1.35
N ILE A 101 9.28 -19.74 0.10
CA ILE A 101 10.24 -20.58 -0.61
C ILE A 101 11.57 -19.83 -0.62
N VAL A 102 12.62 -20.40 -0.04
CA VAL A 102 13.93 -19.79 0.12
C VAL A 102 14.93 -20.49 -0.77
N GLY A 103 15.71 -19.73 -1.52
CA GLY A 103 16.68 -20.29 -2.46
C GLY A 103 17.83 -19.34 -2.79
N LYS A 104 18.76 -19.82 -3.60
CA LYS A 104 19.99 -19.11 -3.96
C LYS A 104 19.75 -17.96 -4.93
N THR A 105 18.82 -18.11 -5.86
CA THR A 105 18.50 -17.08 -6.85
C THR A 105 17.01 -16.81 -6.90
N THR A 106 16.62 -15.61 -7.34
CA THR A 106 15.21 -15.24 -7.57
C THR A 106 14.56 -16.21 -8.57
N TRP A 107 15.29 -16.65 -9.59
CA TRP A 107 14.78 -17.59 -10.59
C TRP A 107 14.44 -18.94 -9.98
N ASP A 108 15.32 -19.50 -9.13
CA ASP A 108 15.09 -20.79 -8.49
C ASP A 108 13.81 -20.78 -7.64
N VAL A 109 13.62 -19.75 -6.80
CA VAL A 109 12.46 -19.65 -5.94
C VAL A 109 11.15 -19.42 -6.72
N LEU A 110 11.19 -18.63 -7.80
CA LEU A 110 10.03 -18.43 -8.66
C LEU A 110 9.63 -19.72 -9.41
N LYS A 111 10.61 -20.48 -9.86
CA LYS A 111 10.39 -21.79 -10.50
C LYS A 111 9.80 -22.79 -9.51
N ALA A 112 10.39 -22.90 -8.32
CA ALA A 112 9.96 -23.82 -7.29
C ALA A 112 8.56 -23.48 -6.72
N ARG A 113 8.17 -22.20 -6.73
CA ARG A 113 6.84 -21.77 -6.31
C ARG A 113 5.72 -22.54 -7.01
N LYS A 114 5.90 -22.90 -8.27
CA LYS A 114 4.90 -23.65 -9.07
C LYS A 114 4.73 -25.09 -8.60
N SER A 115 5.69 -25.64 -7.86
CA SER A 115 5.69 -27.02 -7.35
C SER A 115 5.23 -27.11 -5.88
N VAL A 116 4.99 -25.98 -5.21
CA VAL A 116 4.42 -25.95 -3.86
C VAL A 116 2.90 -25.97 -3.97
N LYS A 117 2.26 -26.93 -3.30
CA LYS A 117 0.79 -26.97 -3.19
C LYS A 117 0.40 -26.53 -1.78
N VAL A 118 -0.46 -25.54 -1.70
CA VAL A 118 -0.97 -25.04 -0.43
C VAL A 118 -2.48 -25.23 -0.41
N GLU A 119 -2.96 -25.94 0.57
CA GLU A 119 -4.39 -26.03 0.84
C GLU A 119 -4.78 -24.98 1.87
N TYR A 120 -5.90 -24.35 1.65
CA TYR A 120 -6.44 -23.31 2.52
C TYR A 120 -7.77 -23.76 3.11
N GLU A 121 -8.05 -23.30 4.31
CA GLU A 121 -9.36 -23.40 4.94
C GLU A 121 -9.92 -22.00 5.20
N ASN A 122 -11.22 -21.85 5.11
CA ASN A 122 -11.89 -20.60 5.38
C ASN A 122 -12.05 -20.42 6.89
N ALA A 123 -11.50 -19.32 7.44
CA ALA A 123 -11.62 -19.02 8.86
C ALA A 123 -12.82 -18.12 9.21
N GLY A 124 -13.76 -17.95 8.27
CA GLY A 124 -14.96 -17.11 8.42
C GLY A 124 -15.67 -16.85 7.10
N ASN A 125 -16.55 -15.88 7.08
CA ASN A 125 -17.19 -15.44 5.84
C ASN A 125 -16.15 -14.75 4.97
N ILE A 126 -15.93 -15.31 3.78
CA ILE A 126 -15.16 -14.66 2.73
C ILE A 126 -16.14 -13.81 1.94
N GLU A 127 -15.96 -12.50 1.98
CA GLU A 127 -16.75 -11.58 1.18
C GLU A 127 -16.31 -11.66 -0.29
N SER A 128 -17.30 -11.72 -1.17
CA SER A 128 -17.08 -11.65 -2.61
C SER A 128 -17.10 -10.19 -3.09
N THR A 129 -16.60 -9.92 -4.29
CA THR A 129 -16.74 -8.61 -4.93
C THR A 129 -18.20 -8.16 -5.00
N SER A 130 -19.13 -9.09 -5.27
CA SER A 130 -20.56 -8.78 -5.29
C SER A 130 -21.13 -8.41 -3.92
N ASP A 131 -20.60 -8.95 -2.84
CA ASP A 131 -20.99 -8.56 -1.48
C ASP A 131 -20.51 -7.15 -1.16
N HIS A 132 -19.28 -6.79 -1.55
CA HIS A 132 -18.75 -5.42 -1.44
C HIS A 132 -19.58 -4.44 -2.25
N ASP A 133 -19.87 -4.75 -3.51
CA ASP A 133 -20.67 -3.90 -4.39
C ASP A 133 -22.06 -3.63 -3.81
N ARG A 134 -22.70 -4.67 -3.29
CA ARG A 134 -24.00 -4.55 -2.61
C ARG A 134 -23.90 -3.65 -1.38
N LEU A 135 -22.93 -3.92 -0.51
CA LEU A 135 -22.72 -3.15 0.73
C LEU A 135 -22.44 -1.68 0.43
N PHE A 136 -21.57 -1.38 -0.52
CA PHE A 136 -21.25 0.00 -0.88
C PHE A 136 -22.43 0.74 -1.47
N LYS A 137 -23.24 0.07 -2.29
CA LYS A 137 -24.50 0.65 -2.80
C LYS A 137 -25.48 0.96 -1.68
N GLU A 138 -25.65 0.05 -0.72
CA GLU A 138 -26.50 0.30 0.45
C GLU A 138 -25.98 1.44 1.32
N LEU A 139 -24.65 1.61 1.44
CA LEU A 139 -24.03 2.67 2.23
C LEU A 139 -24.16 4.05 1.57
N LEU A 140 -24.24 4.14 0.24
CA LEU A 140 -24.46 5.41 -0.47
C LEU A 140 -25.78 6.08 -0.11
N ASP A 141 -26.80 5.30 0.22
CA ASP A 141 -28.13 5.80 0.57
C ASP A 141 -28.29 6.07 2.07
N LYS A 142 -27.26 5.80 2.87
CA LYS A 142 -27.27 6.01 4.31
C LYS A 142 -26.48 7.27 4.70
N PRO A 143 -26.92 8.02 5.71
CA PRO A 143 -26.11 9.13 6.25
C PRO A 143 -24.78 8.57 6.78
N GLY A 144 -23.68 9.28 6.51
CA GLY A 144 -22.36 8.91 7.01
C GLY A 144 -22.32 8.87 8.54
N ALA A 145 -21.71 7.84 9.11
CA ALA A 145 -21.60 7.67 10.56
C ALA A 145 -20.78 8.78 11.25
N THR A 146 -19.87 9.44 10.52
CA THR A 146 -19.00 10.48 11.06
C THR A 146 -18.76 11.55 10.00
N VAL A 147 -19.10 12.78 10.30
CA VAL A 147 -18.76 13.93 9.47
C VAL A 147 -17.28 14.28 9.70
N ARG A 148 -16.43 14.06 8.71
CA ARG A 148 -15.00 14.38 8.77
C ARG A 148 -14.70 15.84 8.47
N ARG A 149 -15.49 16.43 7.58
CA ARG A 149 -15.37 17.83 7.18
C ARG A 149 -16.73 18.34 6.72
N GLN A 150 -17.09 19.56 7.13
CA GLN A 150 -18.29 20.23 6.71
C GLN A 150 -17.95 21.68 6.37
N ASP A 151 -18.09 22.05 5.10
CA ASP A 151 -17.88 23.41 4.61
C ASP A 151 -19.22 23.96 4.10
N GLY A 152 -19.75 24.97 4.78
CA GLY A 152 -21.03 25.57 4.46
C GLY A 152 -22.25 24.69 4.77
N ASP A 153 -23.40 25.06 4.20
CA ASP A 153 -24.67 24.34 4.31
C ASP A 153 -25.00 23.66 2.96
N VAL A 154 -24.67 22.37 2.87
CA VAL A 154 -24.83 21.57 1.65
C VAL A 154 -26.31 21.37 1.33
N GLU A 155 -27.17 21.15 2.33
CA GLU A 155 -28.60 20.93 2.11
C GLU A 155 -29.32 22.19 1.62
N ALA A 156 -29.00 23.33 2.21
CA ALA A 156 -29.54 24.61 1.73
C ALA A 156 -29.08 24.90 0.30
N ALA A 157 -27.82 24.59 -0.03
CA ALA A 157 -27.30 24.76 -1.39
C ALA A 157 -28.04 23.87 -2.40
N PHE A 158 -28.33 22.61 -2.09
CA PHE A 158 -29.10 21.71 -2.95
C PHE A 158 -30.55 22.21 -3.12
N LYS A 159 -31.19 22.70 -2.05
CA LYS A 159 -32.58 23.22 -2.10
C LYS A 159 -32.69 24.47 -2.95
N SER A 160 -31.71 25.35 -2.96
CA SER A 160 -31.70 26.60 -3.70
C SER A 160 -31.11 26.51 -5.11
N ALA A 161 -30.54 25.37 -5.49
CA ALA A 161 -29.87 25.18 -6.77
C ALA A 161 -30.89 25.22 -7.93
N ALA A 162 -30.62 26.01 -8.98
CA ALA A 162 -31.42 26.04 -10.19
C ALA A 162 -31.40 24.70 -10.96
N LYS A 163 -30.33 23.94 -10.81
CA LYS A 163 -30.15 22.60 -11.43
C LYS A 163 -29.28 21.73 -10.56
N VAL A 164 -29.72 20.52 -10.29
CA VAL A 164 -28.92 19.48 -9.60
C VAL A 164 -28.58 18.37 -10.58
N ILE A 165 -27.32 18.00 -10.65
CA ILE A 165 -26.83 16.85 -11.44
C ILE A 165 -26.36 15.79 -10.46
N LYS A 166 -27.03 14.64 -10.45
CA LYS A 166 -26.64 13.47 -9.65
C LYS A 166 -25.99 12.42 -10.58
N ARG A 167 -24.81 11.92 -10.19
CA ARG A 167 -24.11 10.83 -10.88
C ARG A 167 -23.52 9.91 -9.84
N GLU A 168 -23.49 8.64 -10.17
CA GLU A 168 -22.91 7.58 -9.36
C GLU A 168 -21.67 7.04 -10.11
N TYR A 169 -20.58 6.88 -9.39
CA TYR A 169 -19.33 6.33 -9.90
C TYR A 169 -18.91 5.15 -9.03
N GLN A 170 -18.50 4.07 -9.66
CA GLN A 170 -18.05 2.86 -8.97
C GLN A 170 -16.60 2.57 -9.36
N CYS A 171 -15.74 2.36 -8.36
CA CYS A 171 -14.40 1.81 -8.54
C CYS A 171 -14.41 0.39 -8.03
N PRO A 172 -14.02 -0.62 -8.84
CA PRO A 172 -13.95 -1.99 -8.38
C PRO A 172 -12.87 -2.13 -7.29
N PHE A 173 -13.06 -3.11 -6.42
CA PHE A 173 -12.02 -3.50 -5.47
C PHE A 173 -10.84 -4.12 -6.24
N LEU A 174 -9.60 -3.68 -5.94
CA LEU A 174 -8.36 -4.10 -6.60
C LEU A 174 -7.76 -5.32 -5.93
#